data_c25ea19cbff5d3381966269bdd9f36d9
#
_entry.id   c25ea19cbff5d3381966269bdd9f36d9
#
_cell.length_a   1.000
_cell.length_b   1.000
_cell.length_c   1.000
_cell.angle_alpha   90.00
_cell.angle_beta   90.00
_cell.angle_gamma   90.00
#
_symmetry.space_group_name_H-M   'P 1'
#
loop_
_entity.id
_entity.type
_entity.pdbx_description
1 polymer ?
#
loop_
_entity_poly.entity_id
_entity_poly.type
_entity_poly.pdbx_seq_one_letter_code
_entity_poly.pdbx_strand_id
1 'polypeptide(L)'
;FFLQSFLKVDGPTANILIAVSLIIGTPFFIVFGALSDKIGRKPIIMAGCLIAALTYFPLFNALTTYANPKLQAAIQKSPVTVVSDPANCGLLLNLTGTKVFTNACDLSRAFLSNAGVNYDKVDGPPGSVATVKVGDKAVAGYDAKAPTAKEDKVRFEKEVREALTLAGYPAKADPIPLGSSNWWKLIGILSIMVIYVTMVYG
;
A
#
# COMPACT_ATOMS: atom_id res chain seq x y z
N PHE A 1 4.74 -6.57 -6.05
CA PHE A 1 4.89 -5.13 -5.75
C PHE A 1 4.46 -4.81 -4.31
N PHE A 2 3.19 -5.06 -3.89
CA PHE A 2 2.68 -4.68 -2.56
C PHE A 2 3.50 -5.25 -1.39
N LEU A 3 3.81 -6.54 -1.40
CA LEU A 3 4.61 -7.21 -0.36
C LEU A 3 6.01 -6.59 -0.20
N GLN A 4 6.64 -6.20 -1.29
CA GLN A 4 8.00 -5.64 -1.27
C GLN A 4 8.01 -4.15 -1.00
N SER A 5 7.14 -3.38 -1.67
CA SER A 5 7.16 -1.91 -1.60
C SER A 5 6.49 -1.37 -0.33
N PHE A 6 5.33 -1.93 0.04
CA PHE A 6 4.57 -1.46 1.21
C PHE A 6 4.88 -2.25 2.47
N LEU A 7 4.87 -3.56 2.41
CA LEU A 7 5.14 -4.40 3.58
C LEU A 7 6.62 -4.61 3.86
N LYS A 8 7.52 -4.18 2.94
CA LYS A 8 8.98 -4.26 3.08
C LYS A 8 9.52 -5.68 3.24
N VAL A 9 8.76 -6.69 2.79
CA VAL A 9 9.20 -8.09 2.77
C VAL A 9 10.32 -8.24 1.72
N ASP A 10 11.33 -9.04 2.02
CA ASP A 10 12.42 -9.30 1.09
C ASP A 10 11.94 -9.99 -0.20
N GLY A 11 12.61 -9.69 -1.31
CA GLY A 11 12.21 -10.16 -2.65
C GLY A 11 12.08 -11.67 -2.77
N PRO A 12 13.08 -12.46 -2.36
CA PRO A 12 13.02 -13.92 -2.42
C PRO A 12 11.81 -14.50 -1.66
N THR A 13 11.60 -14.08 -0.40
CA THR A 13 10.46 -14.53 0.42
C THR A 13 9.12 -14.15 -0.22
N ALA A 14 8.98 -12.91 -0.69
CA ALA A 14 7.76 -12.45 -1.36
C ALA A 14 7.46 -13.28 -2.61
N ASN A 15 8.47 -13.59 -3.42
CA ASN A 15 8.30 -14.38 -4.63
C ASN A 15 7.88 -15.82 -4.32
N ILE A 16 8.46 -16.45 -3.29
CA ILE A 16 8.07 -17.80 -2.85
C ILE A 16 6.62 -17.81 -2.34
N LEU A 17 6.23 -16.85 -1.51
CA LEU A 17 4.86 -16.70 -1.02
C LEU A 17 3.86 -16.61 -2.17
N ILE A 18 4.15 -15.78 -3.16
CA ILE A 18 3.30 -15.60 -4.34
C ILE A 18 3.26 -16.90 -5.17
N ALA A 19 4.42 -17.52 -5.44
CA ALA A 19 4.49 -18.75 -6.24
C ALA A 19 3.66 -19.90 -5.62
N VAL A 20 3.80 -20.12 -4.31
CA VAL A 20 3.03 -21.15 -3.60
C VAL A 20 1.54 -20.82 -3.62
N SER A 21 1.18 -19.55 -3.39
CA SER A 21 -0.23 -19.12 -3.43
C SER A 21 -0.85 -19.29 -4.82
N LEU A 22 -0.09 -19.06 -5.89
CA LEU A 22 -0.53 -19.29 -7.27
C LEU A 22 -0.71 -20.77 -7.56
N ILE A 23 0.21 -21.65 -7.10
CA ILE A 23 0.07 -23.11 -7.26
C ILE A 23 -1.23 -23.60 -6.60
N ILE A 24 -1.55 -23.09 -5.40
CA ILE A 24 -2.81 -23.43 -4.70
C ILE A 24 -4.03 -22.85 -5.44
N GLY A 25 -3.93 -21.63 -5.94
CA GLY A 25 -5.04 -20.92 -6.60
C GLY A 25 -5.34 -21.40 -8.01
N THR A 26 -4.33 -21.88 -8.77
CA THR A 26 -4.48 -22.26 -10.18
C THR A 26 -5.58 -23.32 -10.43
N PRO A 27 -5.75 -24.37 -9.63
CA PRO A 27 -6.84 -25.34 -9.84
C PRO A 27 -8.24 -24.70 -9.81
N PHE A 28 -8.41 -23.60 -9.10
CA PHE A 28 -9.71 -22.91 -9.01
C PHE A 28 -10.13 -22.26 -10.33
N PHE A 29 -9.20 -21.97 -11.26
CA PHE A 29 -9.57 -21.55 -12.62
C PHE A 29 -10.40 -22.60 -13.32
N ILE A 30 -10.02 -23.89 -13.19
CA ILE A 30 -10.78 -25.00 -13.79
C ILE A 30 -12.14 -25.12 -13.11
N VAL A 31 -12.18 -25.00 -11.77
CA VAL A 31 -13.43 -25.12 -11.00
C VAL A 31 -14.41 -24.01 -11.37
N PHE A 32 -13.98 -22.76 -11.37
CA PHE A 32 -14.85 -21.62 -11.69
C PHE A 32 -15.15 -21.54 -13.20
N GLY A 33 -14.22 -21.95 -14.07
CA GLY A 33 -14.48 -22.09 -15.49
C GLY A 33 -15.62 -23.08 -15.74
N ALA A 34 -15.54 -24.30 -15.20
CA ALA A 34 -16.59 -25.30 -15.33
C ALA A 34 -17.91 -24.88 -14.67
N LEU A 35 -17.85 -24.11 -13.57
CA LEU A 35 -19.03 -23.58 -12.92
C LEU A 35 -19.67 -22.48 -13.76
N SER A 36 -18.85 -21.61 -14.38
CA SER A 36 -19.32 -20.53 -15.24
C SER A 36 -20.04 -21.02 -16.51
N ASP A 37 -19.65 -22.17 -17.02
CA ASP A 37 -20.32 -22.82 -18.16
C ASP A 37 -21.74 -23.34 -17.80
N LYS A 38 -21.97 -23.68 -16.49
CA LYS A 38 -23.27 -24.20 -16.02
C LYS A 38 -24.25 -23.09 -15.61
N ILE A 39 -23.80 -22.09 -14.87
CA ILE A 39 -24.67 -21.05 -14.28
C ILE A 39 -24.51 -19.69 -14.93
N GLY A 40 -23.61 -19.57 -15.92
CA GLY A 40 -23.30 -18.34 -16.63
C GLY A 40 -22.17 -17.56 -15.93
N ARG A 41 -21.44 -16.79 -16.72
CA ARG A 41 -20.27 -16.02 -16.25
C ARG A 41 -20.63 -14.85 -15.34
N LYS A 42 -21.72 -14.13 -15.67
CA LYS A 42 -22.13 -12.90 -14.97
C LYS A 42 -22.30 -13.08 -13.46
N PRO A 43 -23.05 -14.09 -12.94
CA PRO A 43 -23.24 -14.26 -11.51
C PRO A 43 -21.94 -14.59 -10.77
N ILE A 44 -21.01 -15.34 -11.37
CA ILE A 44 -19.73 -15.71 -10.74
C ILE A 44 -18.84 -14.48 -10.63
N ILE A 45 -18.71 -13.69 -11.70
CA ILE A 45 -17.94 -12.44 -11.68
C ILE A 45 -18.51 -11.47 -10.64
N MET A 46 -19.82 -11.29 -10.60
CA MET A 46 -20.48 -10.42 -9.62
C MET A 46 -20.25 -10.90 -8.18
N ALA A 47 -20.36 -12.21 -7.93
CA ALA A 47 -20.08 -12.80 -6.62
C ALA A 47 -18.61 -12.59 -6.22
N GLY A 48 -17.66 -12.85 -7.13
CA GLY A 48 -16.23 -12.62 -6.89
C GLY A 48 -15.92 -11.17 -6.54
N CYS A 49 -16.46 -10.21 -7.30
CA CYS A 49 -16.29 -8.78 -7.01
C CYS A 49 -16.91 -8.37 -5.68
N LEU A 50 -18.11 -8.87 -5.36
CA LEU A 50 -18.80 -8.55 -4.10
C LEU A 50 -18.02 -9.09 -2.90
N ILE A 51 -17.61 -10.36 -2.93
CA ILE A 51 -16.85 -10.98 -1.84
C ILE A 51 -15.49 -10.24 -1.69
N ALA A 52 -14.81 -9.93 -2.79
CA ALA A 52 -13.56 -9.18 -2.76
C ALA A 52 -13.76 -7.79 -2.13
N ALA A 53 -14.79 -7.04 -2.50
CA ALA A 53 -15.07 -5.73 -1.94
C ALA A 53 -15.32 -5.76 -0.42
N LEU A 54 -15.99 -6.81 0.09
CA LEU A 54 -16.28 -6.96 1.50
C LEU A 54 -15.07 -7.44 2.32
N THR A 55 -14.18 -8.21 1.71
CA THR A 55 -13.11 -8.92 2.44
C THR A 55 -11.72 -8.32 2.25
N TYR A 56 -11.48 -7.49 1.25
CA TYR A 56 -10.14 -6.93 1.00
C TYR A 56 -9.61 -6.13 2.19
N PHE A 57 -10.43 -5.29 2.82
CA PHE A 57 -9.97 -4.52 3.97
C PHE A 57 -9.44 -5.39 5.12
N PRO A 58 -10.18 -6.38 5.63
CA PRO A 58 -9.65 -7.26 6.68
C PRO A 58 -8.49 -8.14 6.18
N LEU A 59 -8.48 -8.57 4.91
CA LEU A 59 -7.37 -9.37 4.37
C LEU A 59 -6.07 -8.56 4.27
N PHE A 60 -6.11 -7.32 3.79
CA PHE A 60 -4.93 -6.46 3.74
C PHE A 60 -4.42 -6.09 5.12
N ASN A 61 -5.31 -5.86 6.10
CA ASN A 61 -4.92 -5.64 7.48
C ASN A 61 -4.23 -6.87 8.08
N ALA A 62 -4.80 -8.06 7.89
CA ALA A 62 -4.20 -9.32 8.30
C ALA A 62 -2.85 -9.57 7.59
N LEU A 63 -2.77 -9.27 6.28
CA LEU A 63 -1.53 -9.38 5.51
C LEU A 63 -0.42 -8.52 6.11
N THR A 64 -0.72 -7.26 6.46
CA THR A 64 0.23 -6.35 7.10
C THR A 64 0.65 -6.87 8.48
N THR A 65 -0.31 -7.32 9.28
CA THR A 65 -0.07 -7.84 10.64
C THR A 65 0.87 -9.05 10.62
N TYR A 66 0.69 -9.99 9.69
CA TYR A 66 1.51 -11.20 9.65
C TYR A 66 2.81 -11.05 8.87
N ALA A 67 2.86 -10.16 7.87
CA ALA A 67 4.07 -9.92 7.08
C ALA A 67 5.05 -8.96 7.77
N ASN A 68 4.53 -7.93 8.46
CA ASN A 68 5.36 -6.94 9.14
C ASN A 68 4.65 -6.38 10.39
N PRO A 69 4.65 -7.13 11.51
CA PRO A 69 3.99 -6.71 12.73
C PRO A 69 4.54 -5.39 13.31
N LYS A 70 5.83 -5.09 13.09
CA LYS A 70 6.44 -3.81 13.50
C LYS A 70 5.84 -2.64 12.73
N LEU A 71 5.64 -2.81 11.42
CA LEU A 71 4.97 -1.81 10.59
C LEU A 71 3.52 -1.59 11.04
N GLN A 72 2.79 -2.66 11.32
CA GLN A 72 1.41 -2.57 11.82
C GLN A 72 1.33 -1.81 13.14
N ALA A 73 2.24 -2.09 14.07
CA ALA A 73 2.32 -1.37 15.35
C ALA A 73 2.67 0.12 15.16
N ALA A 74 3.58 0.43 14.23
CA ALA A 74 3.95 1.81 13.92
C ALA A 74 2.77 2.59 13.31
N ILE A 75 2.03 2.00 12.38
CA ILE A 75 0.83 2.61 11.76
C ILE A 75 -0.23 2.93 12.83
N GLN A 76 -0.47 2.00 13.76
CA GLN A 76 -1.45 2.20 14.82
C GLN A 76 -1.02 3.25 15.85
N LYS A 77 0.27 3.29 16.20
CA LYS A 77 0.81 4.21 17.19
C LYS A 77 1.02 5.62 16.66
N SER A 78 1.47 5.75 15.44
CA SER A 78 1.89 7.01 14.83
C SER A 78 1.42 7.08 13.37
N PRO A 79 0.10 7.29 13.13
CA PRO A 79 -0.42 7.37 11.77
C PRO A 79 0.22 8.53 11.02
N VAL A 80 0.43 8.34 9.72
CA VAL A 80 0.95 9.38 8.83
C VAL A 80 -0.22 10.10 8.18
N THR A 81 -0.23 11.42 8.28
CA THR A 81 -1.25 12.25 7.65
C THR A 81 -0.61 13.36 6.81
N VAL A 82 -1.24 13.67 5.68
CA VAL A 82 -0.87 14.81 4.84
C VAL A 82 -1.96 15.86 5.01
N VAL A 83 -1.62 16.92 5.73
CA VAL A 83 -2.51 18.07 5.94
C VAL A 83 -2.22 19.11 4.87
N SER A 84 -3.23 19.51 4.10
CA SER A 84 -3.05 20.48 3.01
C SER A 84 -4.37 21.14 2.62
N ASP A 85 -4.28 22.30 2.00
CA ASP A 85 -5.43 22.93 1.36
C ASP A 85 -5.97 22.02 0.25
N PRO A 86 -7.26 21.64 0.28
CA PRO A 86 -7.89 20.82 -0.74
C PRO A 86 -7.76 21.36 -2.16
N ALA A 87 -7.77 22.69 -2.33
CA ALA A 87 -7.66 23.36 -3.62
C ALA A 87 -6.27 23.17 -4.27
N ASN A 88 -5.23 22.94 -3.45
CA ASN A 88 -3.85 22.77 -3.89
C ASN A 88 -3.43 21.31 -4.05
N CYS A 89 -4.33 20.35 -3.80
CA CYS A 89 -4.08 18.93 -3.96
C CYS A 89 -4.74 18.35 -5.21
N GLY A 90 -3.95 18.00 -6.18
CA GLY A 90 -4.44 17.34 -7.40
C GLY A 90 -4.77 15.85 -7.21
N LEU A 91 -5.34 15.26 -8.26
CA LEU A 91 -5.52 13.82 -8.34
C LEU A 91 -4.14 13.18 -8.59
N LEU A 92 -3.72 12.26 -7.71
CA LEU A 92 -2.42 11.58 -7.79
C LEU A 92 -2.37 10.48 -8.88
N LEU A 93 -3.38 10.40 -9.74
CA LEU A 93 -3.38 9.46 -10.85
C LEU A 93 -2.33 9.84 -11.89
N ASN A 94 -1.27 9.07 -11.93
CA ASN A 94 -0.20 9.18 -12.92
C ASN A 94 -0.03 7.83 -13.63
N LEU A 95 -1.04 7.46 -14.43
CA LEU A 95 -1.10 6.19 -15.14
C LEU A 95 0.03 6.02 -16.16
N THR A 96 0.53 7.12 -16.70
CA THR A 96 1.59 7.15 -17.72
C THR A 96 2.97 7.43 -17.17
N GLY A 97 3.10 7.76 -15.88
CA GLY A 97 4.38 8.16 -15.26
C GLY A 97 4.94 9.52 -15.72
N THR A 98 4.22 10.23 -16.60
CA THR A 98 4.71 11.48 -17.23
C THR A 98 4.29 12.75 -16.49
N LYS A 99 3.35 12.64 -15.53
CA LYS A 99 2.88 13.82 -14.78
C LYS A 99 3.95 14.30 -13.80
N VAL A 100 4.43 15.53 -14.03
CA VAL A 100 5.33 16.21 -13.11
C VAL A 100 4.51 16.92 -12.04
N PHE A 101 4.71 16.53 -10.80
CA PHE A 101 4.13 17.21 -9.65
C PHE A 101 4.98 18.41 -9.28
N THR A 102 4.34 19.55 -9.02
CA THR A 102 5.05 20.81 -8.70
C THR A 102 4.67 21.36 -7.34
N ASN A 103 3.44 21.11 -6.88
CA ASN A 103 2.96 21.64 -5.61
C ASN A 103 3.35 20.75 -4.41
N ALA A 104 3.45 21.36 -3.24
CA ALA A 104 3.89 20.72 -2.01
C ALA A 104 3.01 19.52 -1.61
N CYS A 105 1.70 19.56 -1.87
CA CYS A 105 0.80 18.46 -1.54
C CYS A 105 1.08 17.21 -2.38
N ASP A 106 1.12 17.37 -3.70
CA ASP A 106 1.31 16.24 -4.61
C ASP A 106 2.73 15.66 -4.48
N LEU A 107 3.75 16.50 -4.24
CA LEU A 107 5.13 16.06 -4.00
C LEU A 107 5.23 15.24 -2.72
N SER A 108 4.63 15.70 -1.62
CA SER A 108 4.61 15.00 -0.34
C SER A 108 3.92 13.64 -0.45
N ARG A 109 2.76 13.60 -1.12
CA ARG A 109 2.00 12.36 -1.36
C ARG A 109 2.75 11.38 -2.27
N ALA A 110 3.35 11.89 -3.35
CA ALA A 110 4.17 11.09 -4.26
C ALA A 110 5.39 10.48 -3.54
N PHE A 111 6.05 11.26 -2.68
CA PHE A 111 7.17 10.77 -1.87
C PHE A 111 6.73 9.64 -0.92
N LEU A 112 5.64 9.82 -0.16
CA LEU A 112 5.13 8.80 0.75
C LEU A 112 4.70 7.52 0.01
N SER A 113 4.01 7.67 -1.14
CA SER A 113 3.62 6.55 -1.99
C SER A 113 4.84 5.77 -2.52
N ASN A 114 5.88 6.47 -2.99
CA ASN A 114 7.12 5.86 -3.45
C ASN A 114 7.91 5.22 -2.30
N ALA A 115 7.86 5.81 -1.11
CA ALA A 115 8.43 5.21 0.10
C ALA A 115 7.64 4.00 0.61
N GLY A 116 6.44 3.74 0.04
CA GLY A 116 5.55 2.66 0.47
C GLY A 116 4.97 2.90 1.87
N VAL A 117 4.67 4.15 2.20
CA VAL A 117 4.06 4.56 3.47
C VAL A 117 2.60 4.91 3.21
N ASN A 118 1.70 4.24 3.93
CA ASN A 118 0.28 4.60 3.92
C ASN A 118 0.09 5.92 4.67
N TYR A 119 -0.77 6.78 4.14
CA TYR A 119 -1.09 8.06 4.75
C TYR A 119 -2.57 8.40 4.54
N ASP A 120 -3.13 9.14 5.46
CA ASP A 120 -4.45 9.73 5.36
C ASP A 120 -4.34 11.20 4.92
N LYS A 121 -5.29 11.64 4.08
CA LYS A 121 -5.41 13.04 3.70
C LYS A 121 -6.32 13.75 4.69
N VAL A 122 -5.83 14.86 5.25
CA VAL A 122 -6.60 15.74 6.11
C VAL A 122 -6.67 17.12 5.47
N ASP A 123 -7.89 17.66 5.35
CA ASP A 123 -8.08 18.98 4.79
C ASP A 123 -7.63 20.04 5.80
N GLY A 124 -6.69 20.87 5.37
CA GLY A 124 -6.13 22.00 6.12
C GLY A 124 -6.80 23.33 5.77
N PRO A 125 -6.43 24.42 6.44
CA PRO A 125 -6.93 25.75 6.12
C PRO A 125 -6.61 26.15 4.69
N PRO A 126 -7.49 26.97 4.04
CA PRO A 126 -7.22 27.52 2.72
C PRO A 126 -5.89 28.27 2.68
N GLY A 127 -5.08 28.03 1.63
CA GLY A 127 -3.75 28.63 1.46
C GLY A 127 -2.63 28.02 2.30
N SER A 128 -2.91 26.97 3.12
CA SER A 128 -1.88 26.31 3.91
C SER A 128 -0.90 25.51 3.04
N VAL A 129 0.39 25.57 3.39
CA VAL A 129 1.42 24.70 2.80
C VAL A 129 1.18 23.27 3.26
N ALA A 130 1.28 22.33 2.33
CA ALA A 130 1.13 20.92 2.66
C ALA A 130 2.17 20.49 3.71
N THR A 131 1.71 19.79 4.75
CA THR A 131 2.54 19.33 5.86
C THR A 131 2.33 17.83 6.06
N VAL A 132 3.42 17.07 6.11
CA VAL A 132 3.40 15.65 6.48
C VAL A 132 3.51 15.55 7.99
N LYS A 133 2.53 14.95 8.63
CA LYS A 133 2.57 14.65 10.08
C LYS A 133 2.82 13.15 10.24
N VAL A 134 3.76 12.81 11.11
CA VAL A 134 4.08 11.44 11.53
C VAL A 134 3.95 11.40 13.05
N GLY A 135 2.83 10.93 13.56
CA GLY A 135 2.48 11.12 14.97
C GLY A 135 2.46 12.60 15.32
N ASP A 136 3.29 13.01 16.29
CA ASP A 136 3.39 14.40 16.76
C ASP A 136 4.36 15.26 15.92
N LYS A 137 5.17 14.65 15.06
CA LYS A 137 6.17 15.36 14.26
C LYS A 137 5.55 15.86 12.96
N ALA A 138 5.72 17.15 12.68
CA ALA A 138 5.23 17.80 11.47
C ALA A 138 6.40 18.26 10.60
N VAL A 139 6.38 17.91 9.31
CA VAL A 139 7.38 18.28 8.30
C VAL A 139 6.70 19.06 7.20
N ALA A 140 7.12 20.29 6.96
CA ALA A 140 6.57 21.13 5.90
C ALA A 140 7.02 20.62 4.52
N GLY A 141 6.06 20.48 3.60
CA GLY A 141 6.31 20.17 2.20
C GLY A 141 7.04 21.32 1.49
N TYR A 142 7.42 21.08 0.25
CA TYR A 142 8.12 22.06 -0.58
C TYR A 142 7.44 22.22 -1.94
N ASP A 143 7.64 23.39 -2.58
CA ASP A 143 7.17 23.63 -3.95
C ASP A 143 8.34 23.47 -4.94
N ALA A 144 8.15 22.68 -6.00
CA ALA A 144 9.18 22.47 -7.02
C ALA A 144 9.50 23.73 -7.87
N LYS A 145 8.65 24.75 -7.79
CA LYS A 145 8.87 26.02 -8.49
C LYS A 145 9.71 27.03 -7.68
N ALA A 146 9.95 26.74 -6.39
CA ALA A 146 10.77 27.61 -5.56
C ALA A 146 12.23 27.61 -6.01
N PRO A 147 12.97 28.72 -5.89
CA PRO A 147 14.40 28.79 -6.22
C PRO A 147 15.24 27.78 -5.44
N THR A 148 14.82 27.45 -4.22
CA THR A 148 15.47 26.52 -3.28
C THR A 148 14.95 25.07 -3.38
N ALA A 149 14.15 24.76 -4.41
CA ALA A 149 13.43 23.47 -4.54
C ALA A 149 14.33 22.22 -4.40
N LYS A 150 15.58 22.28 -4.89
CA LYS A 150 16.52 21.15 -4.79
C LYS A 150 16.97 20.90 -3.35
N GLU A 151 17.28 21.95 -2.62
CA GLU A 151 17.71 21.90 -1.22
C GLU A 151 16.53 21.52 -0.31
N ASP A 152 15.37 22.14 -0.56
CA ASP A 152 14.13 21.87 0.16
C ASP A 152 13.66 20.42 -0.02
N LYS A 153 13.83 19.85 -1.22
CA LYS A 153 13.57 18.43 -1.47
C LYS A 153 14.44 17.53 -0.59
N VAL A 154 15.75 17.76 -0.59
CA VAL A 154 16.69 16.95 0.19
C VAL A 154 16.39 17.07 1.70
N ARG A 155 16.12 18.29 2.18
CA ARG A 155 15.70 18.53 3.57
C ARG A 155 14.41 17.78 3.89
N PHE A 156 13.37 17.94 3.09
CA PHE A 156 12.08 17.31 3.28
C PHE A 156 12.19 15.77 3.33
N GLU A 157 12.87 15.18 2.34
CA GLU A 157 13.04 13.72 2.29
C GLU A 157 13.80 13.19 3.52
N LYS A 158 14.84 13.90 3.97
CA LYS A 158 15.60 13.56 5.17
C LYS A 158 14.73 13.64 6.43
N GLU A 159 14.06 14.77 6.63
CA GLU A 159 13.22 15.01 7.82
C GLU A 159 12.06 14.02 7.92
N VAL A 160 11.38 13.69 6.79
CA VAL A 160 10.32 12.68 6.78
C VAL A 160 10.86 11.29 7.08
N ARG A 161 12.02 10.89 6.52
CA ARG A 161 12.64 9.59 6.82
C ARG A 161 13.05 9.50 8.29
N GLU A 162 13.61 10.54 8.86
CA GLU A 162 13.95 10.62 10.29
C GLU A 162 12.69 10.53 11.16
N ALA A 163 11.61 11.25 10.81
CA ALA A 163 10.35 11.20 11.51
C ALA A 163 9.74 9.79 11.50
N LEU A 164 9.74 9.11 10.34
CA LEU A 164 9.28 7.73 10.20
C LEU A 164 10.12 6.76 11.05
N THR A 165 11.45 6.92 11.06
CA THR A 165 12.34 6.07 11.86
C THR A 165 12.09 6.25 13.35
N LEU A 166 11.93 7.49 13.81
CA LEU A 166 11.61 7.81 15.22
C LEU A 166 10.22 7.29 15.63
N ALA A 167 9.27 7.28 14.70
CA ALA A 167 7.93 6.72 14.90
C ALA A 167 7.89 5.17 14.85
N GLY A 168 9.04 4.53 14.61
CA GLY A 168 9.17 3.07 14.60
C GLY A 168 8.80 2.40 13.28
N TYR A 169 8.70 3.15 12.18
CA TYR A 169 8.48 2.56 10.85
C TYR A 169 9.72 1.79 10.40
N PRO A 170 9.63 0.47 10.16
CA PRO A 170 10.77 -0.32 9.77
C PRO A 170 11.17 -0.08 8.32
N ALA A 171 12.46 -0.02 8.05
CA ALA A 171 12.99 0.04 6.68
C ALA A 171 12.82 -1.28 5.93
N LYS A 172 12.80 -2.41 6.67
CA LYS A 172 12.58 -3.77 6.16
C LYS A 172 11.73 -4.56 7.14
N ALA A 173 10.95 -5.52 6.63
CA ALA A 173 10.27 -6.50 7.47
C ALA A 173 11.28 -7.46 8.10
N ASP A 174 10.91 -8.03 9.24
CA ASP A 174 11.70 -9.14 9.81
C ASP A 174 11.63 -10.36 8.87
N PRO A 175 12.68 -11.19 8.81
CA PRO A 175 12.67 -12.40 8.01
C PRO A 175 11.49 -13.31 8.42
N ILE A 176 10.77 -13.81 7.45
CA ILE A 176 9.67 -14.76 7.66
C ILE A 176 10.20 -16.17 7.43
N PRO A 177 10.44 -16.97 8.48
CA PRO A 177 10.98 -18.32 8.30
C PRO A 177 10.02 -19.20 7.51
N LEU A 178 10.54 -19.95 6.56
CA LEU A 178 9.78 -20.93 5.79
C LEU A 178 9.12 -21.94 6.74
N GLY A 179 7.84 -22.21 6.53
CA GLY A 179 7.05 -23.14 7.37
C GLY A 179 6.62 -22.58 8.72
N SER A 180 6.91 -21.33 9.05
CA SER A 180 6.40 -20.68 10.26
C SER A 180 4.88 -20.50 10.22
N SER A 181 4.26 -20.31 11.40
CA SER A 181 2.80 -20.04 11.47
C SER A 181 2.41 -18.82 10.63
N ASN A 182 3.20 -17.76 10.65
CA ASN A 182 2.94 -16.57 9.85
C ASN A 182 3.10 -16.83 8.36
N TRP A 183 4.07 -17.65 7.96
CA TRP A 183 4.27 -18.06 6.57
C TRP A 183 3.03 -18.74 5.99
N TRP A 184 2.45 -19.72 6.70
CA TRP A 184 1.23 -20.40 6.28
C TRP A 184 -0.01 -19.48 6.26
N LYS A 185 -0.12 -18.57 7.24
CA LYS A 185 -1.20 -17.58 7.26
C LYS A 185 -1.13 -16.64 6.06
N LEU A 186 0.07 -16.18 5.69
CA LEU A 186 0.28 -15.33 4.52
C LEU A 186 -0.09 -16.06 3.22
N ILE A 187 0.34 -17.32 3.07
CA ILE A 187 -0.06 -18.14 1.91
C ILE A 187 -1.58 -18.29 1.86
N GLY A 188 -2.24 -18.58 2.99
CA GLY A 188 -3.69 -18.69 3.06
C GLY A 188 -4.39 -17.41 2.59
N ILE A 189 -3.96 -16.25 3.10
CA ILE A 189 -4.52 -14.95 2.71
C ILE A 189 -4.31 -14.68 1.22
N LEU A 190 -3.08 -14.86 0.72
CA LEU A 190 -2.76 -14.66 -0.69
C LEU A 190 -3.52 -15.62 -1.60
N SER A 191 -3.68 -16.89 -1.20
CA SER A 191 -4.46 -17.87 -1.94
C SER A 191 -5.94 -17.48 -2.04
N ILE A 192 -6.54 -16.97 -0.96
CA ILE A 192 -7.90 -16.44 -0.99
C ILE A 192 -8.02 -15.28 -1.98
N MET A 193 -7.06 -14.37 -1.98
CA MET A 193 -7.04 -13.25 -2.95
C MET A 193 -6.90 -13.74 -4.39
N VAL A 194 -6.08 -14.78 -4.64
CA VAL A 194 -5.96 -15.42 -5.97
C VAL A 194 -7.27 -16.08 -6.37
N ILE A 195 -8.00 -16.73 -5.45
CA ILE A 195 -9.31 -17.33 -5.73
C ILE A 195 -10.32 -16.28 -6.24
N TYR A 196 -10.33 -15.06 -5.67
CA TYR A 196 -11.20 -13.99 -6.19
C TYR A 196 -10.84 -13.62 -7.64
N VAL A 197 -9.55 -13.59 -7.96
CA VAL A 197 -9.09 -13.37 -9.32
C VAL A 197 -9.56 -14.49 -10.26
N THR A 198 -9.51 -15.76 -9.79
CA THR A 198 -9.99 -16.90 -10.59
C THR A 198 -11.50 -16.86 -10.83
N MET A 199 -12.30 -16.32 -9.90
CA MET A 199 -13.75 -16.11 -10.10
C MET A 199 -14.06 -15.06 -11.18
N VAL A 200 -13.18 -14.08 -11.37
CA VAL A 200 -13.37 -13.02 -12.37
C VAL A 200 -12.89 -13.44 -13.76
N TYR A 201 -11.84 -14.24 -13.84
CA TYR A 201 -11.19 -14.61 -15.09
C TYR A 201 -11.42 -16.07 -15.51
N GLY A 202 -12.05 -16.90 -14.66
CA GLY A 202 -12.37 -18.31 -14.90
C GLY A 202 -13.58 -18.60 -15.77
#